data_5b798b018dde2d0924fbe992b10fc0c6
#
_entry.id   5b798b018dde2d0924fbe992b10fc0c6
#
_cell.length_a   1.000
_cell.length_b   1.000
_cell.length_c   1.000
_cell.angle_alpha   90.00
_cell.angle_beta   90.00
_cell.angle_gamma   90.00
#
_symmetry.space_group_name_H-M   'P 1'
#
loop_
_entity.id
_entity.type
_entity.pdbx_description
1 polymer ?
#
loop_
_entity_poly.entity_id
_entity_poly.type
_entity_poly.pdbx_seq_one_letter_code
_entity_poly.pdbx_strand_id
1 'polypeptide(L)'
;ELPCLIVNVMRGGPGLGTIQPSQADYFQTVKGGGHGDYRLITLAPSSVQEMADFVGLGFELAFKYSNPAIILADGIIGQMMEKVVLPPFHTRRTEEEIIAECPWATQGKTAGRKPNVITSLELDPAKMEENNIRFQAKYRKIEENEVRYEEFQCEDAEYLLIAFGSSARICQKVVEIARAEGIKLGLL
;
A
#
# COMPACT_ATOMS: atom_id res chain seq x y z
N GLU A 1 5.16 -14.86 -3.77
CA GLU A 1 5.00 -13.53 -4.37
C GLU A 1 6.33 -12.78 -4.36
N LEU A 2 6.52 -11.86 -5.31
CA LEU A 2 7.73 -11.05 -5.41
C LEU A 2 7.46 -9.63 -4.89
N PRO A 3 8.42 -9.01 -4.19
CA PRO A 3 8.28 -7.64 -3.73
C PRO A 3 8.30 -6.66 -4.91
N CYS A 4 7.33 -5.77 -4.95
CA CYS A 4 7.32 -4.63 -5.85
C CYS A 4 6.47 -3.51 -5.25
N LEU A 5 6.70 -2.28 -5.71
CA LEU A 5 5.88 -1.13 -5.39
C LEU A 5 5.14 -0.67 -6.64
N ILE A 6 3.82 -0.60 -6.52
CA ILE A 6 2.91 -0.11 -7.54
C ILE A 6 2.45 1.28 -7.12
N VAL A 7 2.30 2.21 -8.06
CA VAL A 7 1.69 3.52 -7.79
C VAL A 7 0.47 3.65 -8.69
N ASN A 8 -0.69 3.87 -8.09
CA ASN A 8 -1.94 4.16 -8.79
C ASN A 8 -2.46 5.53 -8.37
N VAL A 9 -2.55 6.45 -9.34
CA VAL A 9 -3.16 7.76 -9.17
C VAL A 9 -4.55 7.71 -9.80
N MET A 10 -5.56 7.50 -8.96
CA MET A 10 -6.92 7.20 -9.36
C MET A 10 -7.62 8.39 -10.04
N ARG A 11 -8.41 8.07 -11.03
CA ARG A 11 -9.32 8.99 -11.72
C ARG A 11 -10.69 8.34 -11.94
N GLY A 12 -11.68 9.12 -12.35
CA GLY A 12 -13.01 8.59 -12.64
C GLY A 12 -12.99 7.58 -13.79
N GLY A 13 -13.52 6.37 -13.52
CA GLY A 13 -13.72 5.27 -14.47
C GLY A 13 -15.21 5.05 -14.73
N PRO A 14 -15.60 3.90 -15.37
CA PRO A 14 -14.74 2.82 -15.84
C PRO A 14 -14.08 3.08 -17.21
N GLY A 15 -13.21 2.17 -17.63
CA GLY A 15 -12.50 2.22 -18.90
C GLY A 15 -11.49 3.36 -18.96
N LEU A 16 -11.44 4.07 -20.09
CA LEU A 16 -10.60 5.25 -20.22
C LEU A 16 -11.03 6.36 -19.25
N GLY A 17 -12.31 6.42 -18.93
CA GLY A 17 -12.89 7.29 -17.91
C GLY A 17 -12.73 8.77 -18.20
N THR A 18 -12.58 9.55 -17.12
CA THR A 18 -12.42 11.00 -17.16
C THR A 18 -11.06 11.41 -16.59
N ILE A 19 -10.64 12.65 -16.84
CA ILE A 19 -9.46 13.24 -16.20
C ILE A 19 -9.72 13.71 -14.77
N GLN A 20 -10.98 13.69 -14.33
CA GLN A 20 -11.33 14.14 -12.97
C GLN A 20 -10.80 13.18 -11.91
N PRO A 21 -10.26 13.69 -10.79
CA PRO A 21 -9.86 12.89 -9.66
C PRO A 21 -11.00 12.05 -9.10
N SER A 22 -10.71 10.85 -8.64
CA SER A 22 -11.69 9.97 -8.03
C SER A 22 -10.98 8.94 -7.15
N GLN A 23 -11.73 8.30 -6.25
CA GLN A 23 -11.27 7.16 -5.46
C GLN A 23 -11.90 5.85 -5.97
N ALA A 24 -11.99 5.70 -7.30
CA ALA A 24 -12.75 4.64 -7.96
C ALA A 24 -12.12 3.25 -7.88
N ASP A 25 -10.79 3.16 -7.65
CA ASP A 25 -10.06 1.88 -7.64
C ASP A 25 -9.90 1.28 -6.23
N TYR A 26 -10.63 1.80 -5.25
CA TYR A 26 -10.57 1.31 -3.87
C TYR A 26 -10.89 -0.20 -3.80
N PHE A 27 -12.02 -0.63 -4.35
CA PHE A 27 -12.39 -2.04 -4.32
C PHE A 27 -11.44 -2.94 -5.10
N GLN A 28 -10.95 -2.47 -6.25
CA GLN A 28 -9.95 -3.19 -7.03
C GLN A 28 -8.70 -3.47 -6.20
N THR A 29 -8.28 -2.52 -5.36
CA THR A 29 -7.06 -2.62 -4.58
C THR A 29 -7.24 -3.44 -3.31
N VAL A 30 -8.33 -3.22 -2.55
CA VAL A 30 -8.51 -3.81 -1.21
C VAL A 30 -9.43 -5.05 -1.19
N LYS A 31 -10.24 -5.27 -2.23
CA LYS A 31 -11.17 -6.41 -2.32
C LYS A 31 -10.74 -7.48 -3.33
N GLY A 32 -9.59 -7.29 -3.97
CA GLY A 32 -9.06 -8.21 -4.97
C GLY A 32 -9.30 -7.72 -6.40
N GLY A 33 -8.21 -7.46 -7.10
CA GLY A 33 -8.21 -6.92 -8.47
C GLY A 33 -8.24 -7.97 -9.57
N GLY A 34 -8.29 -9.27 -9.22
CA GLY A 34 -8.23 -10.33 -10.22
C GLY A 34 -8.25 -11.73 -9.63
N HIS A 35 -7.64 -12.66 -10.35
CA HIS A 35 -7.64 -14.08 -10.05
C HIS A 35 -6.81 -14.42 -8.80
N GLY A 36 -7.35 -15.29 -7.94
CA GLY A 36 -6.61 -15.99 -6.89
C GLY A 36 -6.59 -15.32 -5.52
N ASP A 37 -7.53 -14.43 -5.22
CA ASP A 37 -7.79 -13.87 -3.88
C ASP A 37 -6.55 -13.25 -3.20
N TYR A 38 -5.60 -12.75 -4.01
CA TYR A 38 -4.40 -12.10 -3.51
C TYR A 38 -4.73 -10.81 -2.74
N ARG A 39 -3.81 -10.40 -1.86
CA ARG A 39 -3.90 -9.16 -1.10
C ARG A 39 -2.69 -8.29 -1.35
N LEU A 40 -2.92 -6.98 -1.45
CA LEU A 40 -1.87 -5.97 -1.56
C LEU A 40 -1.71 -5.24 -0.22
N ILE A 41 -0.49 -4.79 0.06
CA ILE A 41 -0.25 -3.82 1.13
C ILE A 41 -0.59 -2.45 0.55
N THR A 42 -1.68 -1.86 1.01
CA THR A 42 -2.21 -0.61 0.44
C THR A 42 -1.89 0.57 1.34
N LEU A 43 -1.20 1.57 0.81
CA LEU A 43 -0.87 2.83 1.47
C LEU A 43 -1.60 3.95 0.75
N ALA A 44 -2.45 4.68 1.46
CA ALA A 44 -3.28 5.74 0.89
C ALA A 44 -2.86 7.12 1.44
N PRO A 45 -2.03 7.89 0.72
CA PRO A 45 -1.55 9.17 1.17
C PRO A 45 -2.65 10.24 1.16
N SER A 46 -2.65 11.13 2.15
CA SER A 46 -3.49 12.31 2.23
C SER A 46 -2.73 13.62 1.90
N SER A 47 -1.41 13.54 1.73
CA SER A 47 -0.54 14.68 1.42
C SER A 47 0.57 14.30 0.42
N VAL A 48 1.19 15.32 -0.17
CA VAL A 48 2.36 15.10 -1.05
C VAL A 48 3.56 14.59 -0.27
N GLN A 49 3.70 14.98 1.01
CA GLN A 49 4.75 14.46 1.89
C GLN A 49 4.56 12.95 2.11
N GLU A 50 3.36 12.51 2.49
CA GLU A 50 3.08 11.08 2.65
C GLU A 50 3.28 10.30 1.36
N MET A 51 2.93 10.88 0.20
CA MET A 51 3.18 10.23 -1.07
C MET A 51 4.68 9.97 -1.32
N ALA A 52 5.54 10.90 -0.90
CA ALA A 52 6.99 10.73 -0.97
C ALA A 52 7.51 9.70 0.06
N ASP A 53 7.04 9.78 1.30
CA ASP A 53 7.46 8.90 2.40
C ASP A 53 7.02 7.45 2.17
N PHE A 54 5.85 7.25 1.60
CA PHE A 54 5.31 5.92 1.31
C PHE A 54 6.07 5.19 0.21
N VAL A 55 6.91 5.85 -0.57
CA VAL A 55 7.80 5.16 -1.51
C VAL A 55 8.81 4.30 -0.73
N GLY A 56 9.48 4.88 0.25
CA GLY A 56 10.41 4.16 1.12
C GLY A 56 9.72 3.05 1.91
N LEU A 57 8.65 3.41 2.61
CA LEU A 57 7.84 2.47 3.39
C LEU A 57 7.27 1.33 2.54
N GLY A 58 6.77 1.63 1.34
CA GLY A 58 6.20 0.63 0.44
C GLY A 58 7.22 -0.41 0.00
N PHE A 59 8.44 0.00 -0.32
CA PHE A 59 9.53 -0.94 -0.60
C PHE A 59 9.92 -1.74 0.64
N GLU A 60 10.07 -1.11 1.81
CA GLU A 60 10.38 -1.80 3.05
C GLU A 60 9.37 -2.92 3.35
N LEU A 61 8.07 -2.60 3.31
CA LEU A 61 7.01 -3.57 3.56
C LEU A 61 6.95 -4.66 2.48
N ALA A 62 7.14 -4.29 1.21
CA ALA A 62 7.14 -5.25 0.12
C ALA A 62 8.24 -6.30 0.29
N PHE A 63 9.45 -5.88 0.66
CA PHE A 63 10.56 -6.81 0.91
C PHE A 63 10.39 -7.59 2.22
N LYS A 64 9.96 -6.95 3.31
CA LYS A 64 9.69 -7.57 4.61
C LYS A 64 8.74 -8.76 4.50
N TYR A 65 7.68 -8.63 3.72
CA TYR A 65 6.64 -9.65 3.58
C TYR A 65 6.71 -10.45 2.28
N SER A 66 7.66 -10.17 1.38
CA SER A 66 7.68 -10.70 0.01
C SER A 66 6.29 -10.59 -0.63
N ASN A 67 5.73 -9.38 -0.64
CA ASN A 67 4.36 -9.07 -1.08
C ASN A 67 4.36 -7.77 -1.87
N PRO A 68 3.58 -7.66 -2.96
CA PRO A 68 3.42 -6.37 -3.62
C PRO A 68 2.78 -5.34 -2.69
N ALA A 69 3.31 -4.11 -2.71
CA ALA A 69 2.71 -2.96 -2.06
C ALA A 69 2.20 -1.96 -3.11
N ILE A 70 1.17 -1.19 -2.77
CA ILE A 70 0.60 -0.18 -3.66
C ILE A 70 0.39 1.14 -2.92
N ILE A 71 0.84 2.22 -3.53
CA ILE A 71 0.43 3.58 -3.14
C ILE A 71 -0.84 3.91 -3.94
N LEU A 72 -1.93 4.08 -3.22
CA LEU A 72 -3.25 4.37 -3.78
C LEU A 72 -3.58 5.85 -3.55
N ALA A 73 -3.15 6.70 -4.46
CA ALA A 73 -3.40 8.13 -4.43
C ALA A 73 -4.58 8.50 -5.34
N ASP A 74 -5.21 9.62 -5.09
CA ASP A 74 -6.15 10.20 -6.04
C ASP A 74 -5.52 11.33 -6.86
N GLY A 75 -6.18 11.72 -7.96
CA GLY A 75 -5.66 12.72 -8.88
C GLY A 75 -5.55 14.12 -8.28
N ILE A 76 -6.19 14.42 -7.14
CA ILE A 76 -6.00 15.69 -6.42
C ILE A 76 -4.62 15.69 -5.77
N ILE A 77 -4.30 14.66 -4.99
CA ILE A 77 -2.98 14.52 -4.37
C ILE A 77 -1.87 14.45 -5.43
N GLY A 78 -2.11 13.73 -6.53
CA GLY A 78 -1.14 13.60 -7.63
C GLY A 78 -0.85 14.90 -8.40
N GLN A 79 -1.72 15.91 -8.30
CA GLN A 79 -1.57 17.22 -8.94
C GLN A 79 -1.21 18.35 -7.97
N MET A 80 -1.23 18.08 -6.65
CA MET A 80 -0.91 19.08 -5.64
C MET A 80 0.56 19.47 -5.66
N MET A 81 0.81 20.73 -5.36
CA MET A 81 2.15 21.25 -5.10
C MET A 81 2.24 21.66 -3.64
N GLU A 82 3.02 20.94 -2.87
CA GLU A 82 3.30 21.21 -1.46
C GLU A 82 4.81 21.16 -1.22
N LYS A 83 5.26 21.78 -0.14
CA LYS A 83 6.64 21.64 0.29
C LYS A 83 6.88 20.20 0.76
N VAL A 84 7.86 19.54 0.20
CA VAL A 84 8.25 18.16 0.54
C VAL A 84 9.67 18.14 1.08
N VAL A 85 9.86 17.43 2.16
CA VAL A 85 11.19 17.08 2.68
C VAL A 85 11.51 15.68 2.16
N LEU A 86 12.43 15.58 1.22
CA LEU A 86 12.83 14.29 0.69
C LEU A 86 13.63 13.49 1.73
N PRO A 87 13.43 12.18 1.82
CA PRO A 87 14.22 11.33 2.70
C PRO A 87 15.70 11.36 2.28
N PRO A 88 16.62 11.12 3.21
CA PRO A 88 18.04 11.04 2.87
C PRO A 88 18.30 9.88 1.89
N PHE A 89 19.31 10.04 1.04
CA PHE A 89 19.74 8.95 0.17
C PHE A 89 20.26 7.78 1.01
N HIS A 90 19.71 6.60 0.73
CA HIS A 90 20.27 5.38 1.30
C HIS A 90 21.58 5.01 0.59
N THR A 91 22.56 4.57 1.35
CA THR A 91 23.78 3.99 0.78
C THR A 91 23.40 2.77 -0.06
N ARG A 92 23.92 2.72 -1.29
CA ARG A 92 23.68 1.57 -2.16
C ARG A 92 24.30 0.33 -1.52
N ARG A 93 23.49 -0.70 -1.34
CA ARG A 93 23.93 -2.00 -0.83
C ARG A 93 24.91 -2.66 -1.80
N THR A 94 25.85 -3.41 -1.26
CA THR A 94 26.77 -4.22 -2.06
C THR A 94 26.03 -5.40 -2.70
N GLU A 95 26.66 -6.01 -3.70
CA GLU A 95 26.06 -7.18 -4.36
C GLU A 95 25.96 -8.36 -3.38
N GLU A 96 26.93 -8.53 -2.51
CA GLU A 96 26.95 -9.58 -1.48
C GLU A 96 25.80 -9.41 -0.48
N GLU A 97 25.53 -8.19 -0.03
CA GLU A 97 24.40 -7.88 0.87
C GLU A 97 23.05 -8.18 0.19
N ILE A 98 22.90 -7.79 -1.08
CA ILE A 98 21.67 -8.06 -1.84
C ILE A 98 21.48 -9.57 -2.04
N ILE A 99 22.56 -10.31 -2.32
CA ILE A 99 22.54 -11.78 -2.47
C ILE A 99 22.11 -12.46 -1.15
N ALA A 100 22.65 -12.00 -0.03
CA ALA A 100 22.34 -12.57 1.28
C ALA A 100 20.86 -12.33 1.67
N GLU A 101 20.34 -11.13 1.41
CA GLU A 101 18.96 -10.78 1.75
C GLU A 101 17.92 -11.34 0.76
N CYS A 102 18.29 -11.43 -0.52
CA CYS A 102 17.40 -11.84 -1.60
C CYS A 102 17.93 -13.07 -2.35
N PRO A 103 18.04 -14.25 -1.72
CA PRO A 103 18.61 -15.46 -2.35
C PRO A 103 17.79 -15.92 -3.57
N TRP A 104 16.57 -15.46 -3.71
CA TRP A 104 15.68 -15.70 -4.84
C TRP A 104 15.97 -14.81 -6.06
N ALA A 105 16.75 -13.72 -5.88
CA ALA A 105 16.99 -12.73 -6.93
C ALA A 105 17.83 -13.30 -8.09
N THR A 106 17.71 -12.67 -9.26
CA THR A 106 18.49 -13.02 -10.46
C THR A 106 19.90 -12.46 -10.33
N GLN A 107 20.89 -13.33 -10.18
CA GLN A 107 22.29 -12.98 -9.91
C GLN A 107 23.26 -13.56 -10.94
N GLY A 108 22.74 -14.01 -12.09
CA GLY A 108 23.52 -14.75 -13.05
C GLY A 108 23.89 -16.16 -12.57
N LYS A 109 24.67 -16.87 -13.38
CA LYS A 109 25.13 -18.21 -13.08
C LYS A 109 26.47 -18.15 -12.36
N THR A 110 26.46 -18.33 -11.04
CA THR A 110 27.67 -18.50 -10.23
C THR A 110 27.94 -19.97 -9.97
N ALA A 111 29.25 -20.34 -9.80
CA ALA A 111 29.63 -21.73 -9.54
C ALA A 111 28.98 -22.23 -8.23
N GLY A 112 28.39 -23.43 -8.28
CA GLY A 112 27.77 -24.08 -7.12
C GLY A 112 26.35 -23.65 -6.78
N ARG A 113 25.80 -22.63 -7.42
CA ARG A 113 24.41 -22.19 -7.21
C ARG A 113 23.44 -23.04 -8.01
N LYS A 114 22.40 -23.54 -7.34
CA LYS A 114 21.27 -24.20 -8.03
C LYS A 114 20.42 -23.14 -8.74
N PRO A 115 19.77 -23.48 -9.87
CA PRO A 115 18.79 -22.59 -10.49
C PRO A 115 17.65 -22.24 -9.53
N ASN A 116 17.27 -20.96 -9.48
CA ASN A 116 16.02 -20.55 -8.84
C ASN A 116 14.86 -20.75 -9.82
N VAL A 117 13.86 -21.47 -9.39
CA VAL A 117 12.59 -21.58 -10.13
C VAL A 117 11.54 -20.82 -9.34
N ILE A 118 11.11 -19.68 -9.88
CA ILE A 118 10.03 -18.88 -9.30
C ILE A 118 8.85 -19.00 -10.25
N THR A 119 7.83 -19.71 -9.80
CA THR A 119 6.61 -19.97 -10.58
C THR A 119 5.39 -19.91 -9.68
N SER A 120 4.26 -19.49 -10.25
CA SER A 120 2.94 -19.59 -9.61
C SER A 120 2.16 -20.84 -10.08
N LEU A 121 2.71 -21.60 -11.03
CA LEU A 121 2.08 -22.82 -11.48
C LEU A 121 2.27 -23.93 -10.45
N GLU A 122 1.16 -24.46 -9.92
CA GLU A 122 1.12 -25.66 -9.08
C GLU A 122 -0.02 -26.54 -9.58
N LEU A 123 0.35 -27.73 -10.05
CA LEU A 123 -0.62 -28.70 -10.63
C LEU A 123 -1.19 -29.66 -9.59
N ASP A 124 -0.55 -29.75 -8.42
CA ASP A 124 -1.03 -30.59 -7.32
C ASP A 124 -1.98 -29.77 -6.44
N PRO A 125 -3.28 -30.12 -6.36
CA PRO A 125 -4.25 -29.39 -5.57
C PRO A 125 -3.90 -29.31 -4.07
N ALA A 126 -3.30 -30.36 -3.49
CA ALA A 126 -2.93 -30.38 -2.09
C ALA A 126 -1.80 -29.39 -1.80
N LYS A 127 -0.80 -29.29 -2.68
CA LYS A 127 0.25 -28.29 -2.57
C LYS A 127 -0.25 -26.87 -2.80
N MET A 128 -1.23 -26.67 -3.68
CA MET A 128 -1.86 -25.37 -3.86
C MET A 128 -2.61 -24.96 -2.60
N GLU A 129 -3.31 -25.86 -1.92
CA GLU A 129 -3.96 -25.59 -0.64
C GLU A 129 -2.95 -25.20 0.44
N GLU A 130 -1.84 -25.93 0.58
CA GLU A 130 -0.75 -25.58 1.50
C GLU A 130 -0.19 -24.18 1.23
N ASN A 131 0.00 -23.82 -0.03
CA ASN A 131 0.44 -22.48 -0.44
C ASN A 131 -0.57 -21.41 -0.03
N ASN A 132 -1.86 -21.65 -0.23
CA ASN A 132 -2.92 -20.73 0.15
C ASN A 132 -3.00 -20.54 1.68
N ILE A 133 -2.85 -21.60 2.45
CA ILE A 133 -2.77 -21.54 3.92
C ILE A 133 -1.59 -20.66 4.36
N ARG A 134 -0.42 -20.84 3.73
CA ARG A 134 0.76 -20.00 3.97
C ARG A 134 0.53 -18.53 3.61
N PHE A 135 -0.13 -18.24 2.49
CA PHE A 135 -0.48 -16.86 2.10
C PHE A 135 -1.46 -16.25 3.09
N GLN A 136 -2.47 -16.95 3.53
CA GLN A 136 -3.42 -16.45 4.53
C GLN A 136 -2.73 -16.15 5.86
N ALA A 137 -1.79 -17.00 6.30
CA ALA A 137 -1.00 -16.73 7.49
C ALA A 137 -0.12 -15.47 7.36
N LYS A 138 0.45 -15.23 6.18
CA LYS A 138 1.20 -14.00 5.86
C LYS A 138 0.28 -12.78 5.90
N TYR A 139 -0.90 -12.83 5.28
CA TYR A 139 -1.85 -11.73 5.24
C TYR A 139 -2.34 -11.34 6.65
N ARG A 140 -2.63 -12.32 7.51
CA ARG A 140 -2.97 -12.04 8.92
C ARG A 140 -1.84 -11.32 9.65
N LYS A 141 -0.58 -11.73 9.44
CA LYS A 141 0.58 -11.04 10.00
C LYS A 141 0.67 -9.59 9.53
N ILE A 142 0.36 -9.31 8.27
CA ILE A 142 0.34 -7.95 7.73
C ILE A 142 -0.78 -7.14 8.40
N GLU A 143 -1.98 -7.69 8.48
CA GLU A 143 -3.14 -7.06 9.13
C GLU A 143 -2.87 -6.77 10.62
N GLU A 144 -2.21 -7.65 11.34
CA GLU A 144 -1.89 -7.48 12.77
C GLU A 144 -0.81 -6.42 13.04
N ASN A 145 0.14 -6.21 12.11
CA ASN A 145 1.33 -5.41 12.37
C ASN A 145 1.43 -4.12 11.55
N GLU A 146 0.68 -4.00 10.44
CA GLU A 146 0.90 -2.93 9.49
C GLU A 146 -0.32 -2.04 9.25
N VAL A 147 -1.38 -2.18 10.05
CA VAL A 147 -2.51 -1.26 10.01
C VAL A 147 -2.05 0.12 10.47
N ARG A 148 -2.30 1.14 9.63
CA ARG A 148 -1.95 2.54 9.88
C ARG A 148 -3.19 3.40 9.69
N TYR A 149 -3.45 4.23 10.66
CA TYR A 149 -4.52 5.21 10.64
C TYR A 149 -4.14 6.41 11.51
N GLU A 150 -4.81 7.49 11.31
CA GLU A 150 -4.70 8.69 12.12
C GLU A 150 -6.08 9.02 12.69
N GLU A 151 -6.12 9.36 13.98
CA GLU A 151 -7.33 9.79 14.66
C GLU A 151 -7.31 11.31 14.82
N PHE A 152 -8.33 11.98 14.34
CA PHE A 152 -8.49 13.41 14.50
C PHE A 152 -9.76 13.72 15.27
N GLN A 153 -9.61 14.23 16.50
CA GLN A 153 -10.68 14.58 17.44
C GLN A 153 -11.66 13.41 17.69
N CYS A 154 -11.16 12.19 17.86
CA CYS A 154 -11.99 11.00 18.07
C CYS A 154 -12.32 10.71 19.53
N GLU A 155 -11.59 11.23 20.51
CA GLU A 155 -11.68 10.87 21.94
C GLU A 155 -13.08 11.03 22.55
N ASP A 156 -13.81 12.10 22.17
CA ASP A 156 -15.15 12.39 22.65
C ASP A 156 -16.20 12.46 21.54
N ALA A 157 -15.88 11.89 20.37
CA ALA A 157 -16.74 11.95 19.20
C ALA A 157 -18.02 11.15 19.38
N GLU A 158 -19.16 11.76 19.06
CA GLU A 158 -20.47 11.11 18.95
C GLU A 158 -20.75 10.64 17.51
N TYR A 159 -20.08 11.27 16.56
CA TYR A 159 -20.14 10.93 15.13
C TYR A 159 -18.72 10.75 14.60
N LEU A 160 -18.52 9.78 13.73
CA LEU A 160 -17.22 9.49 13.15
C LEU A 160 -17.28 9.47 11.63
N LEU A 161 -16.42 10.24 10.99
CA LEU A 161 -16.12 10.11 9.57
C LEU A 161 -14.96 9.13 9.38
N ILE A 162 -15.03 8.32 8.32
CA ILE A 162 -13.95 7.44 7.93
C ILE A 162 -13.60 7.77 6.48
N ALA A 163 -12.36 8.21 6.24
CA ALA A 163 -11.94 8.66 4.92
C ALA A 163 -10.45 8.48 4.70
N PHE A 164 -10.01 8.50 3.43
CA PHE A 164 -8.60 8.48 3.06
C PHE A 164 -8.33 9.50 1.93
N GLY A 165 -7.04 9.80 1.69
CA GLY A 165 -6.60 10.66 0.59
C GLY A 165 -7.18 12.08 0.66
N SER A 166 -7.54 12.65 -0.49
CA SER A 166 -8.13 14.00 -0.56
C SER A 166 -9.45 14.11 0.20
N SER A 167 -10.23 13.05 0.28
CA SER A 167 -11.47 13.02 1.07
C SER A 167 -11.19 13.21 2.55
N ALA A 168 -10.13 12.59 3.11
CA ALA A 168 -9.73 12.78 4.49
C ALA A 168 -9.36 14.24 4.78
N ARG A 169 -8.62 14.90 3.89
CA ARG A 169 -8.28 16.33 4.03
C ARG A 169 -9.50 17.24 4.09
N ILE A 170 -10.51 16.95 3.25
CA ILE A 170 -11.78 17.69 3.27
C ILE A 170 -12.51 17.42 4.58
N CYS A 171 -12.60 16.16 5.00
CA CYS A 171 -13.27 15.76 6.24
C CYS A 171 -12.60 16.38 7.47
N GLN A 172 -11.28 16.53 7.50
CA GLN A 172 -10.57 17.20 8.58
C GLN A 172 -11.08 18.64 8.77
N LYS A 173 -11.28 19.38 7.66
CA LYS A 173 -11.84 20.74 7.74
C LYS A 173 -13.30 20.75 8.17
N VAL A 174 -14.07 19.74 7.75
CA VAL A 174 -15.48 19.58 8.19
C VAL A 174 -15.55 19.34 9.70
N VAL A 175 -14.65 18.50 10.25
CA VAL A 175 -14.57 18.26 11.69
C VAL A 175 -14.29 19.55 12.46
N GLU A 176 -13.32 20.37 12.00
CA GLU A 176 -13.00 21.66 12.64
C GLU A 176 -14.24 22.59 12.68
N ILE A 177 -14.97 22.69 11.57
CA ILE A 177 -16.18 23.52 11.47
C ILE A 177 -17.29 22.98 12.39
N ALA A 178 -17.59 21.68 12.33
CA ALA A 178 -18.61 21.03 13.15
C ALA A 178 -18.32 21.21 14.65
N ARG A 179 -17.06 21.04 15.06
CA ARG A 179 -16.64 21.24 16.45
C ARG A 179 -16.82 22.68 16.91
N ALA A 180 -16.58 23.67 16.05
CA ALA A 180 -16.85 25.08 16.36
C ALA A 180 -18.33 25.36 16.57
N GLU A 181 -19.22 24.57 15.97
CA GLU A 181 -20.67 24.61 16.15
C GLU A 181 -21.19 23.71 17.30
N GLY A 182 -20.30 23.08 18.06
CA GLY A 182 -20.62 22.23 19.20
C GLY A 182 -20.98 20.78 18.84
N ILE A 183 -20.79 20.36 17.60
CA ILE A 183 -21.02 18.99 17.15
C ILE A 183 -19.78 18.14 17.40
N LYS A 184 -19.90 17.07 18.17
CA LYS A 184 -18.80 16.17 18.50
C LYS A 184 -18.53 15.18 17.36
N LEU A 185 -17.92 15.69 16.29
CA LEU A 185 -17.50 14.94 15.11
C LEU A 185 -16.01 14.60 15.21
N GLY A 186 -15.64 13.38 14.82
CA GLY A 186 -14.28 12.91 14.67
C GLY A 186 -14.01 12.39 13.27
N LEU A 187 -12.74 12.16 12.95
CA LEU A 187 -12.28 11.58 11.68
C LEU A 187 -11.24 10.49 11.96
N LEU A 188 -11.40 9.35 11.29
CA LEU A 188 -10.45 8.24 11.20
C LEU A 188 -9.98 8.09 9.75
#